data_a1d171ab827903e00458e44d7696207e
#
_entry.id   a1d171ab827903e00458e44d7696207e
#
_cell.length_a   1.000
_cell.length_b   1.000
_cell.length_c   1.000
_cell.angle_alpha   90.00
_cell.angle_beta   90.00
_cell.angle_gamma   90.00
#
_symmetry.space_group_name_H-M   'P 1'
#
loop_
_entity.id
_entity.type
_entity.pdbx_description
1 polymer ?
#
loop_
_entity_poly.entity_id
_entity_poly.type
_entity_poly.pdbx_seq_one_letter_code
_entity_poly.pdbx_strand_id
1 'polypeptide(L)'
;MAKSFFGTDGIRGTVNTESLNSEIALKLGLAAGKIFTRGNHKHRVLIGKDTRISGYMLESALESGFTSSGMDVFLTGPIPTPAVAHLTQALRADLGVMITASHNTYEDNGFKLFGPDGYKLTDEKQTEINELMNRSDIMSLQDKNQIGAARRVDDALSRYIEFAKASFPNSMRLDHLKIVLDCANGAAYKVAPMIFWELGADVIVIGDKPNGRNINQDCGSTKTKALRKKVKDENADLGIAFDGDGDRLAIIDENGDQVNGDHLLAMIALSLKKKNLLKNNKVVSTIMANLSLENYLDSIDLKLIRANVGDRYVIEEMLNSGSNFGGEPSGHLIINDFSTTGDAIISSLQVLSLMIEENKSISNLTNLFPLISQKHYEHISDDKKDISNSHLENLSKEMKEKIGNEGRVIIRKSGTEPLIRVMIETNNQNLSNEILDAVSYTHLTLPTKA
;
A
#
# COMPACT_ATOMS: atom_id res chain seq x y z
N MET A 1 -21.65 22.74 -0.21
CA MET A 1 -21.09 21.65 -1.04
C MET A 1 -21.24 20.36 -0.29
N ALA A 2 -21.53 19.23 -0.94
CA ALA A 2 -21.54 17.91 -0.31
C ALA A 2 -20.11 17.60 0.20
N LYS A 3 -20.01 16.99 1.40
CA LYS A 3 -18.72 16.63 1.99
C LYS A 3 -18.13 15.45 1.21
N SER A 4 -16.86 15.54 0.79
CA SER A 4 -16.12 14.39 0.28
C SER A 4 -15.49 13.65 1.45
N PHE A 5 -15.93 12.40 1.68
CA PHE A 5 -15.36 11.53 2.72
C PHE A 5 -14.18 10.73 2.18
N PHE A 6 -14.21 10.34 0.90
CA PHE A 6 -13.19 9.53 0.27
C PHE A 6 -12.00 10.37 -0.18
N GLY A 7 -10.80 9.88 0.12
CA GLY A 7 -9.51 10.35 -0.40
C GLY A 7 -8.95 9.40 -1.46
N THR A 8 -7.64 9.43 -1.68
CA THR A 8 -6.95 8.59 -2.67
C THR A 8 -6.93 7.10 -2.32
N ASP A 9 -7.08 6.75 -1.04
CA ASP A 9 -7.03 5.36 -0.53
C ASP A 9 -8.14 5.13 0.51
N GLY A 10 -9.38 5.24 0.09
CA GLY A 10 -10.55 5.10 0.97
C GLY A 10 -10.82 6.33 1.84
N ILE A 11 -11.42 6.13 3.01
CA ILE A 11 -11.67 7.17 4.01
C ILE A 11 -10.53 7.13 5.02
N ARG A 12 -9.92 8.28 5.34
CA ARG A 12 -8.86 8.38 6.35
C ARG A 12 -8.95 9.68 7.12
N GLY A 13 -8.64 9.64 8.42
CA GLY A 13 -8.59 10.83 9.24
C GLY A 13 -8.19 10.55 10.68
N THR A 14 -7.97 11.62 11.42
CA THR A 14 -7.75 11.56 12.87
C THR A 14 -9.05 11.20 13.58
N VAL A 15 -8.97 10.22 14.46
CA VAL A 15 -10.15 9.64 15.14
C VAL A 15 -10.80 10.62 16.11
N ASN A 16 -12.11 10.54 16.26
CA ASN A 16 -12.94 11.44 17.08
C ASN A 16 -12.90 12.91 16.63
N THR A 17 -12.66 13.12 15.33
CA THR A 17 -12.78 14.44 14.69
C THR A 17 -13.90 14.43 13.66
N GLU A 18 -14.12 15.57 13.02
CA GLU A 18 -15.07 15.68 11.91
C GLU A 18 -14.69 14.84 10.68
N SER A 19 -13.41 14.44 10.57
CA SER A 19 -12.91 13.64 9.45
C SER A 19 -13.18 12.16 9.63
N LEU A 20 -13.16 11.64 10.90
CA LEU A 20 -13.40 10.24 11.20
C LEU A 20 -13.92 10.03 12.62
N ASN A 21 -15.13 9.47 12.73
CA ASN A 21 -15.79 9.14 13.99
C ASN A 21 -16.80 7.98 13.78
N SER A 22 -17.49 7.59 14.86
CA SER A 22 -18.48 6.51 14.83
C SER A 22 -19.70 6.82 13.93
N GLU A 23 -20.09 8.09 13.82
CA GLU A 23 -21.21 8.49 12.93
C GLU A 23 -20.84 8.28 11.47
N ILE A 24 -19.63 8.65 11.06
CA ILE A 24 -19.12 8.42 9.71
C ILE A 24 -19.05 6.92 9.40
N ALA A 25 -18.58 6.10 10.35
CA ALA A 25 -18.54 4.65 10.22
C ALA A 25 -19.95 4.06 10.06
N LEU A 26 -20.90 4.49 10.88
CA LEU A 26 -22.30 4.07 10.76
C LEU A 26 -22.89 4.45 9.40
N LYS A 27 -22.70 5.70 8.96
CA LYS A 27 -23.16 6.18 7.65
C LYS A 27 -22.54 5.39 6.48
N LEU A 28 -21.25 5.08 6.59
CA LEU A 28 -20.57 4.23 5.61
C LEU A 28 -21.21 2.84 5.52
N GLY A 29 -21.47 2.19 6.66
CA GLY A 29 -22.13 0.88 6.71
C GLY A 29 -23.54 0.91 6.09
N LEU A 30 -24.32 1.94 6.40
CA LEU A 30 -25.67 2.13 5.82
C LEU A 30 -25.61 2.38 4.31
N ALA A 31 -24.71 3.24 3.85
CA ALA A 31 -24.61 3.64 2.44
C ALA A 31 -24.07 2.49 1.58
N ALA A 32 -22.95 1.91 1.98
CA ALA A 32 -22.34 0.80 1.27
C ALA A 32 -23.25 -0.44 1.30
N GLY A 33 -23.86 -0.75 2.46
CA GLY A 33 -24.82 -1.83 2.57
C GLY A 33 -25.99 -1.67 1.59
N LYS A 34 -26.56 -0.47 1.46
CA LYS A 34 -27.63 -0.20 0.51
C LYS A 34 -27.24 -0.42 -0.95
N ILE A 35 -25.98 -0.09 -1.30
CA ILE A 35 -25.46 -0.27 -2.67
C ILE A 35 -25.20 -1.74 -2.98
N PHE A 36 -24.66 -2.48 -2.01
CA PHE A 36 -24.24 -3.88 -2.19
C PHE A 36 -25.34 -4.90 -1.90
N THR A 37 -26.48 -4.50 -1.33
CA THR A 37 -27.66 -5.36 -1.16
C THR A 37 -28.44 -5.43 -2.48
N ARG A 38 -27.97 -6.27 -3.43
CA ARG A 38 -28.55 -6.41 -4.78
C ARG A 38 -28.79 -7.88 -5.11
N GLY A 39 -30.00 -8.19 -5.63
CA GLY A 39 -30.36 -9.54 -6.02
C GLY A 39 -31.01 -10.36 -4.90
N ASN A 40 -31.12 -11.67 -5.10
CA ASN A 40 -31.92 -12.57 -4.23
C ASN A 40 -31.03 -13.55 -3.43
N HIS A 41 -29.83 -13.19 -3.05
CA HIS A 41 -28.96 -14.00 -2.21
C HIS A 41 -28.75 -13.34 -0.83
N LYS A 42 -28.19 -14.07 0.12
CA LYS A 42 -27.75 -13.49 1.39
C LYS A 42 -26.53 -12.64 1.19
N HIS A 43 -26.68 -11.34 1.42
CA HIS A 43 -25.59 -10.38 1.28
C HIS A 43 -24.66 -10.44 2.49
N ARG A 44 -23.37 -10.34 2.22
CA ARG A 44 -22.32 -10.49 3.23
C ARG A 44 -21.29 -9.39 3.10
N VAL A 45 -20.85 -8.86 4.24
CA VAL A 45 -19.68 -8.00 4.33
C VAL A 45 -18.65 -8.64 5.26
N LEU A 46 -17.39 -8.64 4.83
CA LEU A 46 -16.26 -9.03 5.66
C LEU A 46 -15.63 -7.77 6.25
N ILE A 47 -15.41 -7.73 7.57
CA ILE A 47 -14.74 -6.62 8.25
C ILE A 47 -13.49 -7.15 8.95
N GLY A 48 -12.32 -6.64 8.54
CA GLY A 48 -11.05 -6.79 9.21
C GLY A 48 -10.55 -5.46 9.76
N LYS A 49 -9.58 -5.52 10.65
CA LYS A 49 -8.96 -4.32 11.23
C LYS A 49 -7.48 -4.57 11.54
N ASP A 50 -6.72 -3.48 11.70
CA ASP A 50 -5.42 -3.53 12.34
C ASP A 50 -5.54 -3.50 13.87
N THR A 51 -4.46 -3.23 14.56
CA THR A 51 -4.40 -3.30 16.02
C THR A 51 -4.74 -1.99 16.75
N ARG A 52 -5.15 -0.94 16.04
CA ARG A 52 -5.51 0.37 16.63
C ARG A 52 -6.66 0.25 17.60
N ILE A 53 -6.57 0.93 18.74
CA ILE A 53 -7.63 0.92 19.77
C ILE A 53 -8.97 1.46 19.22
N SER A 54 -8.92 2.44 18.33
CA SER A 54 -10.09 3.01 17.66
C SER A 54 -10.82 2.02 16.75
N GLY A 55 -10.14 0.95 16.32
CA GLY A 55 -10.74 -0.10 15.51
C GLY A 55 -11.96 -0.76 16.16
N TYR A 56 -12.00 -0.88 17.49
CA TYR A 56 -13.16 -1.44 18.19
C TYR A 56 -14.41 -0.58 18.04
N MET A 57 -14.28 0.74 18.25
CA MET A 57 -15.39 1.69 18.10
C MET A 57 -15.88 1.74 16.65
N LEU A 58 -14.96 1.81 15.69
CA LEU A 58 -15.30 1.92 14.27
C LEU A 58 -15.93 0.64 13.74
N GLU A 59 -15.43 -0.55 14.15
CA GLU A 59 -15.98 -1.86 13.81
C GLU A 59 -17.44 -1.98 14.27
N SER A 60 -17.73 -1.64 15.54
CA SER A 60 -19.09 -1.71 16.09
C SER A 60 -20.08 -0.78 15.37
N ALA A 61 -19.62 0.41 14.99
CA ALA A 61 -20.45 1.35 14.23
C ALA A 61 -20.72 0.86 12.79
N LEU A 62 -19.70 0.34 12.10
CA LEU A 62 -19.85 -0.31 10.79
C LEU A 62 -20.79 -1.51 10.84
N GLU A 63 -20.60 -2.40 11.82
CA GLU A 63 -21.44 -3.57 12.06
C GLU A 63 -22.90 -3.19 12.18
N SER A 64 -23.20 -2.16 12.99
CA SER A 64 -24.55 -1.63 13.15
C SER A 64 -25.12 -1.10 11.82
N GLY A 65 -24.31 -0.39 11.02
CA GLY A 65 -24.74 0.12 9.73
C GLY A 65 -25.06 -0.99 8.72
N PHE A 66 -24.17 -1.95 8.59
CA PHE A 66 -24.35 -3.08 7.64
C PHE A 66 -25.50 -4.00 8.05
N THR A 67 -25.61 -4.36 9.32
CA THR A 67 -26.73 -5.19 9.78
C THR A 67 -28.06 -4.50 9.58
N SER A 68 -28.13 -3.18 9.82
CA SER A 68 -29.34 -2.37 9.55
C SER A 68 -29.71 -2.34 8.07
N SER A 69 -28.74 -2.47 7.16
CA SER A 69 -28.97 -2.51 5.72
C SER A 69 -29.26 -3.92 5.18
N GLY A 70 -29.36 -4.94 6.06
CA GLY A 70 -29.71 -6.31 5.69
C GLY A 70 -28.51 -7.19 5.32
N MET A 71 -27.28 -6.74 5.51
CA MET A 71 -26.08 -7.55 5.25
C MET A 71 -25.66 -8.37 6.49
N ASP A 72 -25.33 -9.63 6.28
CA ASP A 72 -24.64 -10.42 7.30
C ASP A 72 -23.18 -9.95 7.42
N VAL A 73 -22.72 -9.67 8.65
CA VAL A 73 -21.39 -9.17 8.93
C VAL A 73 -20.47 -10.28 9.44
N PHE A 74 -19.33 -10.44 8.77
CA PHE A 74 -18.29 -11.39 9.12
C PHE A 74 -17.10 -10.66 9.72
N LEU A 75 -16.83 -10.84 11.01
CA LEU A 75 -15.77 -10.17 11.74
C LEU A 75 -14.53 -11.08 11.87
N THR A 76 -13.38 -10.61 11.37
CA THR A 76 -12.13 -11.40 11.44
C THR A 76 -11.26 -11.04 12.64
N GLY A 77 -11.46 -9.85 13.23
CA GLY A 77 -10.52 -9.26 14.17
C GLY A 77 -9.26 -8.72 13.48
N PRO A 78 -8.13 -8.57 14.19
CA PRO A 78 -6.88 -8.09 13.60
C PRO A 78 -6.32 -9.06 12.56
N ILE A 79 -6.20 -8.57 11.30
CA ILE A 79 -5.73 -9.34 10.15
C ILE A 79 -5.15 -8.37 9.09
N PRO A 80 -4.14 -8.75 8.29
CA PRO A 80 -3.60 -7.88 7.23
C PRO A 80 -4.62 -7.46 6.17
N THR A 81 -4.42 -6.29 5.58
CA THR A 81 -5.23 -5.79 4.46
C THR A 81 -5.39 -6.80 3.32
N PRO A 82 -4.31 -7.44 2.81
CA PRO A 82 -4.45 -8.45 1.75
C PRO A 82 -5.27 -9.67 2.19
N ALA A 83 -5.28 -10.02 3.47
CA ALA A 83 -6.15 -11.08 3.98
C ALA A 83 -7.64 -10.71 3.86
N VAL A 84 -8.01 -9.44 4.08
CA VAL A 84 -9.39 -8.96 3.85
C VAL A 84 -9.76 -9.09 2.38
N ALA A 85 -8.90 -8.66 1.47
CA ALA A 85 -9.13 -8.79 0.03
C ALA A 85 -9.33 -10.27 -0.38
N HIS A 86 -8.43 -11.17 0.05
CA HIS A 86 -8.52 -12.60 -0.22
C HIS A 86 -9.79 -13.24 0.38
N LEU A 87 -10.07 -12.98 1.66
CA LEU A 87 -11.21 -13.59 2.34
C LEU A 87 -12.56 -13.07 1.84
N THR A 88 -12.62 -11.84 1.30
CA THR A 88 -13.80 -11.33 0.63
C THR A 88 -14.21 -12.25 -0.54
N GLN A 89 -13.24 -12.64 -1.36
CA GLN A 89 -13.47 -13.61 -2.44
C GLN A 89 -13.75 -15.02 -1.92
N ALA A 90 -12.90 -15.53 -1.02
CA ALA A 90 -12.96 -16.90 -0.51
C ALA A 90 -14.28 -17.21 0.22
N LEU A 91 -14.84 -16.23 0.94
CA LEU A 91 -16.12 -16.34 1.64
C LEU A 91 -17.32 -15.88 0.79
N ARG A 92 -17.08 -15.50 -0.47
CA ARG A 92 -18.10 -14.96 -1.39
C ARG A 92 -18.89 -13.81 -0.74
N ALA A 93 -18.16 -12.88 -0.11
CA ALA A 93 -18.76 -11.66 0.42
C ALA A 93 -18.96 -10.65 -0.70
N ASP A 94 -20.01 -9.85 -0.60
CA ASP A 94 -20.33 -8.78 -1.57
C ASP A 94 -19.41 -7.58 -1.39
N LEU A 95 -18.83 -7.43 -0.18
CA LEU A 95 -17.97 -6.32 0.18
C LEU A 95 -16.95 -6.77 1.25
N GLY A 96 -15.73 -6.27 1.14
CA GLY A 96 -14.72 -6.32 2.19
C GLY A 96 -14.42 -4.93 2.73
N VAL A 97 -14.24 -4.80 4.03
CA VAL A 97 -13.84 -3.54 4.68
C VAL A 97 -12.64 -3.79 5.59
N MET A 98 -11.57 -3.07 5.34
CA MET A 98 -10.41 -3.04 6.24
C MET A 98 -10.40 -1.72 7.01
N ILE A 99 -10.37 -1.82 8.35
CA ILE A 99 -10.27 -0.66 9.25
C ILE A 99 -8.80 -0.43 9.57
N THR A 100 -8.19 0.59 8.97
CA THR A 100 -6.77 0.87 9.09
C THR A 100 -6.42 2.29 8.62
N ALA A 101 -5.27 2.79 9.07
CA ALA A 101 -4.57 3.94 8.48
C ALA A 101 -3.14 3.56 8.04
N SER A 102 -2.92 2.29 7.66
CA SER A 102 -1.65 1.77 7.14
C SER A 102 -0.46 2.13 8.05
N HIS A 103 0.51 2.89 7.55
CA HIS A 103 1.75 3.25 8.25
C HIS A 103 1.63 4.44 9.22
N ASN A 104 0.46 5.09 9.33
CA ASN A 104 0.26 6.18 10.28
C ASN A 104 0.28 5.66 11.73
N THR A 105 0.51 6.56 12.70
CA THR A 105 0.39 6.27 14.13
C THR A 105 -1.08 6.05 14.56
N TYR A 106 -1.31 5.66 15.79
CA TYR A 106 -2.61 5.16 16.27
C TYR A 106 -3.72 6.21 16.32
N GLU A 107 -3.37 7.49 16.29
CA GLU A 107 -4.30 8.62 16.31
C GLU A 107 -5.18 8.68 15.07
N ASP A 108 -4.64 8.19 13.95
CA ASP A 108 -5.37 8.09 12.70
C ASP A 108 -5.98 6.69 12.53
N ASN A 109 -7.06 6.63 11.74
CA ASN A 109 -7.66 5.40 11.26
C ASN A 109 -8.37 5.65 9.92
N GLY A 110 -9.03 4.63 9.36
CA GLY A 110 -9.74 4.77 8.10
C GLY A 110 -10.42 3.50 7.65
N PHE A 111 -10.95 3.53 6.43
CA PHE A 111 -11.63 2.41 5.81
C PHE A 111 -11.15 2.22 4.38
N LYS A 112 -10.61 1.03 4.07
CA LYS A 112 -10.37 0.56 2.71
C LYS A 112 -11.49 -0.41 2.34
N LEU A 113 -12.07 -0.25 1.15
CA LEU A 113 -13.19 -1.08 0.69
C LEU A 113 -12.78 -1.93 -0.51
N PHE A 114 -13.19 -3.20 -0.49
CA PHE A 114 -12.88 -4.19 -1.51
C PHE A 114 -14.18 -4.76 -2.08
N GLY A 115 -14.26 -4.84 -3.41
CA GLY A 115 -15.37 -5.50 -4.11
C GLY A 115 -15.35 -7.02 -3.92
N PRO A 116 -16.39 -7.72 -4.43
CA PRO A 116 -16.47 -9.18 -4.36
C PRO A 116 -15.34 -9.89 -5.12
N ASP A 117 -14.67 -9.18 -6.00
CA ASP A 117 -13.47 -9.59 -6.76
C ASP A 117 -12.16 -9.38 -5.99
N GLY A 118 -12.22 -8.84 -4.76
CA GLY A 118 -11.06 -8.55 -3.92
C GLY A 118 -10.25 -7.32 -4.34
N TYR A 119 -10.66 -6.59 -5.37
CA TYR A 119 -10.04 -5.32 -5.74
C TYR A 119 -10.64 -4.17 -4.93
N LYS A 120 -9.88 -3.09 -4.76
CA LYS A 120 -10.41 -1.85 -4.18
C LYS A 120 -11.55 -1.31 -5.04
N LEU A 121 -12.54 -0.68 -4.39
CA LEU A 121 -13.68 -0.10 -5.11
C LEU A 121 -13.23 1.02 -6.05
N THR A 122 -13.84 1.07 -7.23
CA THR A 122 -13.63 2.13 -8.22
C THR A 122 -14.12 3.49 -7.72
N ASP A 123 -13.64 4.58 -8.33
CA ASP A 123 -14.04 5.95 -7.96
C ASP A 123 -15.56 6.16 -8.14
N GLU A 124 -16.16 5.53 -9.15
CA GLU A 124 -17.60 5.60 -9.37
C GLU A 124 -18.36 4.99 -8.19
N LYS A 125 -17.91 3.83 -7.68
CA LYS A 125 -18.54 3.18 -6.54
C LYS A 125 -18.32 3.95 -5.24
N GLN A 126 -17.13 4.52 -5.04
CA GLN A 126 -16.86 5.39 -3.91
C GLN A 126 -17.73 6.67 -3.97
N THR A 127 -17.95 7.23 -5.15
CA THR A 127 -18.81 8.39 -5.36
C THR A 127 -20.27 8.06 -5.04
N GLU A 128 -20.80 6.93 -5.53
CA GLU A 128 -22.16 6.46 -5.19
C GLU A 128 -22.35 6.33 -3.66
N ILE A 129 -21.35 5.76 -2.96
CA ILE A 129 -21.37 5.63 -1.49
C ILE A 129 -21.35 7.02 -0.84
N ASN A 130 -20.45 7.90 -1.30
CA ASN A 130 -20.29 9.25 -0.75
C ASN A 130 -21.59 10.09 -0.89
N GLU A 131 -22.28 9.97 -1.99
CA GLU A 131 -23.57 10.64 -2.20
C GLU A 131 -24.62 10.18 -1.19
N LEU A 132 -24.73 8.86 -0.96
CA LEU A 132 -25.63 8.31 0.04
C LEU A 132 -25.26 8.72 1.48
N MET A 133 -23.98 8.75 1.81
CA MET A 133 -23.50 9.20 3.14
C MET A 133 -23.87 10.66 3.45
N ASN A 134 -24.00 11.50 2.42
CA ASN A 134 -24.40 12.90 2.54
C ASN A 134 -25.92 13.10 2.69
N ARG A 135 -26.73 12.06 2.52
CA ARG A 135 -28.19 12.17 2.67
C ARG A 135 -28.60 12.24 4.13
N SER A 136 -29.46 13.20 4.46
CA SER A 136 -30.01 13.36 5.81
C SER A 136 -31.00 12.24 6.19
N ASP A 137 -31.61 11.59 5.18
CA ASP A 137 -32.62 10.55 5.34
C ASP A 137 -32.06 9.12 5.23
N ILE A 138 -30.72 8.94 5.26
CA ILE A 138 -30.07 7.63 5.04
C ILE A 138 -30.60 6.53 5.98
N MET A 139 -30.95 6.88 7.22
CA MET A 139 -31.51 5.94 8.19
C MET A 139 -32.88 5.43 7.75
N SER A 140 -33.72 6.27 7.14
CA SER A 140 -35.07 5.91 6.67
C SER A 140 -35.08 5.09 5.38
N LEU A 141 -33.94 4.98 4.70
CA LEU A 141 -33.79 4.17 3.49
C LEU A 141 -33.70 2.66 3.77
N GLN A 142 -33.54 2.24 5.03
CA GLN A 142 -33.35 0.84 5.40
C GLN A 142 -34.72 0.11 5.48
N ASP A 143 -34.74 -1.15 5.06
CA ASP A 143 -35.97 -1.98 5.14
C ASP A 143 -36.06 -2.59 6.55
N LYS A 144 -37.14 -2.24 7.27
CA LYS A 144 -37.44 -2.76 8.61
C LYS A 144 -37.57 -4.30 8.70
N ASN A 145 -37.81 -4.95 7.55
CA ASN A 145 -37.95 -6.40 7.49
C ASN A 145 -36.65 -7.13 7.11
N GLN A 146 -35.60 -6.39 6.79
CA GLN A 146 -34.33 -6.93 6.38
C GLN A 146 -33.24 -6.48 7.35
N ILE A 147 -32.94 -7.35 8.32
CA ILE A 147 -31.88 -7.14 9.30
C ILE A 147 -30.88 -8.29 9.17
N GLY A 148 -29.59 -7.96 8.98
CA GLY A 148 -28.51 -8.92 8.95
C GLY A 148 -28.05 -9.36 10.34
N ALA A 149 -27.23 -10.38 10.39
CA ALA A 149 -26.63 -10.89 11.63
C ALA A 149 -25.09 -10.78 11.58
N ALA A 150 -24.46 -10.49 12.72
CA ALA A 150 -23.02 -10.49 12.82
C ALA A 150 -22.47 -11.79 13.43
N ARG A 151 -21.32 -12.24 12.95
CA ARG A 151 -20.59 -13.39 13.49
C ARG A 151 -19.09 -13.27 13.30
N ARG A 152 -18.32 -13.92 14.16
CA ARG A 152 -16.86 -14.05 13.98
C ARG A 152 -16.52 -15.16 13.00
N VAL A 153 -15.42 -14.97 12.28
CA VAL A 153 -14.79 -15.98 11.43
C VAL A 153 -13.52 -16.43 12.15
N ASP A 154 -13.66 -17.49 12.96
CA ASP A 154 -12.60 -17.92 13.88
C ASP A 154 -11.36 -18.49 13.16
N ASP A 155 -11.54 -19.00 11.94
CA ASP A 155 -10.49 -19.58 11.09
C ASP A 155 -9.88 -18.58 10.08
N ALA A 156 -10.22 -17.29 10.16
CA ALA A 156 -9.75 -16.28 9.22
C ALA A 156 -8.22 -16.20 9.12
N LEU A 157 -7.52 -16.24 10.26
CA LEU A 157 -6.05 -16.22 10.30
C LEU A 157 -5.45 -17.44 9.61
N SER A 158 -5.95 -18.64 9.92
CA SER A 158 -5.44 -19.89 9.33
C SER A 158 -5.67 -19.95 7.82
N ARG A 159 -6.81 -19.45 7.33
CA ARG A 159 -7.07 -19.35 5.88
C ARG A 159 -6.05 -18.47 5.19
N TYR A 160 -5.73 -17.31 5.76
CA TYR A 160 -4.74 -16.42 5.17
C TYR A 160 -3.31 -17.01 5.27
N ILE A 161 -2.95 -17.67 6.38
CA ILE A 161 -1.66 -18.35 6.53
C ILE A 161 -1.46 -19.37 5.41
N GLU A 162 -2.45 -20.25 5.19
CA GLU A 162 -2.38 -21.25 4.11
C GLU A 162 -2.31 -20.60 2.72
N PHE A 163 -3.09 -19.54 2.50
CA PHE A 163 -3.07 -18.79 1.25
C PHE A 163 -1.69 -18.17 0.99
N ALA A 164 -1.11 -17.49 1.97
CA ALA A 164 0.19 -16.86 1.81
C ALA A 164 1.31 -17.90 1.58
N LYS A 165 1.32 -19.00 2.35
CA LYS A 165 2.28 -20.10 2.15
C LYS A 165 2.18 -20.75 0.77
N ALA A 166 0.97 -20.84 0.20
CA ALA A 166 0.78 -21.41 -1.14
C ALA A 166 1.45 -20.58 -2.25
N SER A 167 1.83 -19.34 -2.00
CA SER A 167 2.62 -18.52 -2.92
C SER A 167 4.11 -18.88 -2.95
N PHE A 168 4.59 -19.61 -1.94
CA PHE A 168 5.97 -20.08 -1.85
C PHE A 168 6.11 -21.46 -2.50
N PRO A 169 7.16 -21.73 -3.29
CA PRO A 169 7.30 -23.01 -3.99
C PRO A 169 7.35 -24.20 -3.02
N ASN A 170 6.51 -25.21 -3.25
CA ASN A 170 6.41 -26.40 -2.40
C ASN A 170 7.72 -27.22 -2.29
N SER A 171 8.63 -27.06 -3.25
CA SER A 171 9.95 -27.70 -3.25
C SER A 171 11.00 -26.97 -2.41
N MET A 172 10.66 -25.81 -1.85
CA MET A 172 11.58 -24.98 -1.10
C MET A 172 11.20 -24.92 0.38
N ARG A 173 12.20 -24.69 1.21
CA ARG A 173 12.07 -24.46 2.65
C ARG A 173 13.00 -23.33 3.06
N LEU A 174 12.67 -22.67 4.17
CA LEU A 174 13.49 -21.62 4.77
C LEU A 174 14.45 -22.16 5.84
N ASP A 175 14.71 -23.48 5.84
CA ASP A 175 15.62 -24.09 6.80
C ASP A 175 16.99 -23.40 6.78
N HIS A 176 17.55 -23.17 7.94
CA HIS A 176 18.82 -22.48 8.17
C HIS A 176 18.84 -20.98 7.95
N LEU A 177 17.72 -20.36 7.52
CA LEU A 177 17.63 -18.91 7.47
C LEU A 177 17.17 -18.34 8.82
N LYS A 178 17.97 -17.47 9.40
CA LYS A 178 17.62 -16.69 10.57
C LYS A 178 17.04 -15.35 10.13
N ILE A 179 15.77 -15.12 10.41
CA ILE A 179 15.00 -13.97 9.95
C ILE A 179 14.51 -13.14 11.13
N VAL A 180 14.80 -11.84 11.13
CA VAL A 180 14.18 -10.91 12.09
C VAL A 180 12.93 -10.31 11.46
N LEU A 181 11.77 -10.49 12.08
CA LEU A 181 10.50 -9.91 11.65
C LEU A 181 10.14 -8.70 12.52
N ASP A 182 9.86 -7.56 11.91
CA ASP A 182 9.23 -6.41 12.56
C ASP A 182 7.77 -6.31 12.11
N CYS A 183 6.86 -6.67 13.01
CA CYS A 183 5.44 -6.68 12.76
C CYS A 183 4.75 -5.33 13.02
N ALA A 184 5.50 -4.25 13.23
CA ALA A 184 4.98 -2.88 13.44
C ALA A 184 3.97 -2.75 14.60
N ASN A 185 3.87 -3.71 15.52
CA ASN A 185 2.72 -3.88 16.43
C ASN A 185 1.37 -3.84 15.67
N GLY A 186 1.37 -4.21 14.40
CA GLY A 186 0.27 -4.14 13.44
C GLY A 186 -0.41 -5.47 13.18
N ALA A 187 -1.19 -5.53 12.10
CA ALA A 187 -2.05 -6.66 11.76
C ALA A 187 -1.30 -7.97 11.44
N ALA A 188 -0.03 -7.87 11.03
CA ALA A 188 0.80 -9.04 10.69
C ALA A 188 1.35 -9.80 11.92
N TYR A 189 1.20 -9.28 13.16
CA TYR A 189 1.87 -9.76 14.36
C TYR A 189 1.64 -11.23 14.71
N LYS A 190 0.53 -11.81 14.30
CA LYS A 190 0.24 -13.26 14.49
C LYS A 190 0.61 -14.07 13.26
N VAL A 191 0.19 -13.63 12.08
CA VAL A 191 0.28 -14.43 10.87
C VAL A 191 1.69 -14.52 10.31
N ALA A 192 2.47 -13.42 10.34
CA ALA A 192 3.83 -13.44 9.79
C ALA A 192 4.75 -14.41 10.54
N PRO A 193 4.89 -14.36 11.90
CA PRO A 193 5.74 -15.31 12.59
C PRO A 193 5.38 -16.77 12.32
N MET A 194 4.09 -17.09 12.24
CA MET A 194 3.63 -18.45 11.97
C MET A 194 4.01 -18.91 10.56
N ILE A 195 3.79 -18.07 9.54
CA ILE A 195 4.09 -18.40 8.14
C ILE A 195 5.58 -18.75 7.98
N PHE A 196 6.48 -17.87 8.46
CA PHE A 196 7.91 -18.07 8.29
C PHE A 196 8.43 -19.25 9.10
N TRP A 197 7.92 -19.45 10.32
CA TRP A 197 8.25 -20.61 11.15
C TRP A 197 7.76 -21.93 10.52
N GLU A 198 6.55 -22.00 10.00
CA GLU A 198 6.01 -23.19 9.34
C GLU A 198 6.76 -23.53 8.05
N LEU A 199 7.34 -22.54 7.39
CA LEU A 199 8.22 -22.74 6.21
C LEU A 199 9.65 -23.14 6.60
N GLY A 200 10.00 -23.18 7.91
CA GLY A 200 11.27 -23.70 8.43
C GLY A 200 12.27 -22.65 8.91
N ALA A 201 11.97 -21.34 8.86
CA ALA A 201 12.89 -20.30 9.30
C ALA A 201 13.11 -20.28 10.81
N ASP A 202 14.32 -19.88 11.24
CA ASP A 202 14.60 -19.44 12.62
C ASP A 202 14.15 -17.99 12.76
N VAL A 203 13.04 -17.77 13.47
CA VAL A 203 12.33 -16.49 13.48
C VAL A 203 12.54 -15.75 14.79
N ILE A 204 13.07 -14.53 14.71
CA ILE A 204 13.13 -13.56 15.80
C ILE A 204 12.12 -12.46 15.52
N VAL A 205 11.24 -12.15 16.47
CA VAL A 205 10.15 -11.19 16.26
C VAL A 205 10.33 -9.96 17.14
N ILE A 206 10.15 -8.78 16.54
CA ILE A 206 9.99 -7.50 17.23
C ILE A 206 8.69 -6.83 16.76
N GLY A 207 8.18 -5.86 17.52
CA GLY A 207 6.93 -5.20 17.14
C GLY A 207 5.71 -6.14 17.12
N ASP A 208 5.66 -7.12 18.02
CA ASP A 208 4.64 -8.18 18.09
C ASP A 208 3.70 -8.10 19.32
N LYS A 209 3.80 -7.00 20.08
CA LYS A 209 3.03 -6.78 21.32
C LYS A 209 2.12 -5.56 21.20
N PRO A 210 1.08 -5.61 20.36
CA PRO A 210 0.17 -4.50 20.16
C PRO A 210 -0.61 -4.19 21.45
N ASN A 211 -0.65 -2.89 21.81
CA ASN A 211 -1.44 -2.40 22.94
C ASN A 211 -2.56 -1.43 22.50
N GLY A 212 -2.82 -1.33 21.20
CA GLY A 212 -3.80 -0.44 20.59
C GLY A 212 -3.30 0.98 20.30
N ARG A 213 -2.13 1.37 20.83
CA ARG A 213 -1.57 2.72 20.70
C ARG A 213 -0.13 2.76 20.20
N ASN A 214 0.52 1.61 20.06
CA ASN A 214 1.92 1.51 19.67
C ASN A 214 2.15 1.02 18.22
N ILE A 215 1.10 0.93 17.41
CA ILE A 215 1.22 0.57 15.99
C ILE A 215 2.10 1.58 15.24
N ASN A 216 3.07 1.12 14.47
CA ASN A 216 4.05 1.93 13.71
C ASN A 216 4.88 2.91 14.58
N GLN A 217 4.82 2.81 15.91
CA GLN A 217 5.61 3.66 16.79
C GLN A 217 7.04 3.15 16.87
N ASP A 218 7.96 3.87 16.21
CA ASP A 218 9.39 3.56 16.13
C ASP A 218 9.72 2.14 15.62
N CYS A 219 8.83 1.55 14.84
CA CYS A 219 8.93 0.23 14.25
C CYS A 219 8.23 0.18 12.87
N GLY A 220 8.36 -0.97 12.18
CA GLY A 220 7.73 -1.25 10.91
C GLY A 220 8.47 -0.70 9.68
N SER A 221 7.87 -0.86 8.50
CA SER A 221 8.52 -0.65 7.20
C SER A 221 9.02 0.78 6.96
N THR A 222 8.44 1.78 7.62
CA THR A 222 8.86 3.20 7.50
C THR A 222 9.88 3.63 8.56
N LYS A 223 10.13 2.82 9.60
CA LYS A 223 11.03 3.14 10.72
C LYS A 223 11.88 1.92 11.10
N THR A 224 12.77 1.53 10.21
CA THR A 224 13.54 0.28 10.27
C THR A 224 14.74 0.29 11.21
N LYS A 225 15.01 1.38 11.95
CA LYS A 225 16.21 1.51 12.79
C LYS A 225 16.36 0.38 13.82
N ALA A 226 15.27 0.00 14.50
CA ALA A 226 15.28 -1.09 15.48
C ALA A 226 15.56 -2.44 14.81
N LEU A 227 14.93 -2.70 13.66
CA LEU A 227 15.15 -3.90 12.87
C LEU A 227 16.58 -4.01 12.38
N ARG A 228 17.15 -2.94 11.78
CA ARG A 228 18.54 -2.89 11.31
C ARG A 228 19.55 -3.23 12.41
N LYS A 229 19.30 -2.68 13.61
CA LYS A 229 20.13 -3.01 14.79
C LYS A 229 19.98 -4.47 15.18
N LYS A 230 18.74 -4.97 15.22
CA LYS A 230 18.46 -6.37 15.66
C LYS A 230 19.05 -7.38 14.69
N VAL A 231 19.01 -7.16 13.37
CA VAL A 231 19.65 -8.02 12.36
C VAL A 231 21.15 -8.17 12.66
N LYS A 232 21.86 -7.07 12.94
CA LYS A 232 23.29 -7.08 13.28
C LYS A 232 23.57 -7.77 14.61
N ASP A 233 22.81 -7.45 15.64
CA ASP A 233 23.00 -7.99 16.99
C ASP A 233 22.83 -9.53 17.02
N GLU A 234 21.93 -10.05 16.19
CA GLU A 234 21.60 -11.48 16.11
C GLU A 234 22.41 -12.22 15.03
N ASN A 235 23.20 -11.52 14.21
CA ASN A 235 23.83 -12.07 13.01
C ASN A 235 22.80 -12.81 12.14
N ALA A 236 21.66 -12.16 11.90
CA ALA A 236 20.58 -12.74 11.08
C ALA A 236 20.88 -12.58 9.58
N ASP A 237 20.36 -13.50 8.76
CA ASP A 237 20.54 -13.48 7.32
C ASP A 237 19.80 -12.31 6.67
N LEU A 238 18.68 -11.88 7.28
CA LEU A 238 17.94 -10.70 6.85
C LEU A 238 16.93 -10.24 7.92
N GLY A 239 16.42 -9.03 7.70
CA GLY A 239 15.28 -8.48 8.42
C GLY A 239 14.13 -8.17 7.48
N ILE A 240 12.90 -8.40 7.91
CA ILE A 240 11.67 -8.10 7.18
C ILE A 240 10.79 -7.23 8.06
N ALA A 241 10.43 -6.04 7.59
CA ALA A 241 9.47 -5.17 8.27
C ALA A 241 8.19 -5.02 7.45
N PHE A 242 7.06 -5.10 8.15
CA PHE A 242 5.74 -4.81 7.64
C PHE A 242 5.29 -3.41 8.11
N ASP A 243 4.31 -2.81 7.46
CA ASP A 243 3.60 -1.67 8.04
C ASP A 243 2.37 -2.15 8.86
N GLY A 244 1.65 -1.19 9.43
CA GLY A 244 0.58 -1.49 10.38
C GLY A 244 -0.53 -2.41 9.88
N ASP A 245 -0.81 -2.45 8.59
CA ASP A 245 -1.81 -3.32 7.98
C ASP A 245 -1.23 -4.35 7.00
N GLY A 246 0.10 -4.45 6.92
CA GLY A 246 0.79 -5.54 6.24
C GLY A 246 0.76 -5.49 4.72
N ASP A 247 0.49 -4.34 4.12
CA ASP A 247 0.49 -4.17 2.67
C ASP A 247 1.80 -3.61 2.11
N ARG A 248 2.76 -3.19 2.98
CA ARG A 248 4.09 -2.66 2.62
C ARG A 248 5.22 -3.44 3.26
N LEU A 249 6.25 -3.65 2.46
CA LEU A 249 7.45 -4.41 2.77
C LEU A 249 8.69 -3.51 2.84
N ALA A 250 9.51 -3.68 3.86
CA ALA A 250 10.91 -3.28 3.82
C ALA A 250 11.81 -4.48 4.17
N ILE A 251 12.91 -4.65 3.44
CA ILE A 251 13.91 -5.69 3.69
C ILE A 251 15.21 -5.04 4.15
N ILE A 252 15.83 -5.65 5.14
CA ILE A 252 17.16 -5.32 5.65
C ILE A 252 18.08 -6.50 5.31
N ASP A 253 19.22 -6.21 4.72
CA ASP A 253 20.22 -7.24 4.41
C ASP A 253 21.02 -7.69 5.65
N GLU A 254 21.85 -8.68 5.50
CA GLU A 254 22.72 -9.25 6.55
C GLU A 254 23.69 -8.23 7.14
N ASN A 255 24.00 -7.13 6.42
CA ASN A 255 24.84 -6.04 6.89
C ASN A 255 24.06 -4.99 7.68
N GLY A 256 22.72 -5.13 7.77
CA GLY A 256 21.81 -4.18 8.40
C GLY A 256 21.53 -2.97 7.52
N ASP A 257 21.71 -3.06 6.23
CA ASP A 257 21.37 -2.01 5.28
C ASP A 257 20.01 -2.27 4.66
N GLN A 258 19.22 -1.18 4.51
CA GLN A 258 17.87 -1.28 3.96
C GLN A 258 17.93 -1.39 2.43
N VAL A 259 17.29 -2.43 1.91
CA VAL A 259 17.11 -2.62 0.46
C VAL A 259 16.19 -1.53 -0.09
N ASN A 260 16.63 -0.87 -1.15
CA ASN A 260 15.81 0.12 -1.84
C ASN A 260 14.62 -0.55 -2.54
N GLY A 261 13.45 0.11 -2.57
CA GLY A 261 12.24 -0.43 -3.18
C GLY A 261 12.34 -0.71 -4.68
N ASP A 262 13.15 0.06 -5.41
CA ASP A 262 13.42 -0.21 -6.83
C ASP A 262 14.21 -1.52 -7.03
N HIS A 263 15.12 -1.84 -6.11
CA HIS A 263 15.79 -3.15 -6.12
C HIS A 263 14.83 -4.29 -5.78
N LEU A 264 13.87 -4.09 -4.84
CA LEU A 264 12.83 -5.09 -4.55
C LEU A 264 11.97 -5.36 -5.79
N LEU A 265 11.55 -4.31 -6.49
CA LEU A 265 10.83 -4.43 -7.76
C LEU A 265 11.64 -5.22 -8.80
N ALA A 266 12.92 -4.89 -8.96
CA ALA A 266 13.82 -5.56 -9.89
C ALA A 266 14.03 -7.05 -9.54
N MET A 267 14.24 -7.37 -8.26
CA MET A 267 14.45 -8.76 -7.79
C MET A 267 13.22 -9.63 -8.07
N ILE A 268 12.03 -9.15 -7.73
CA ILE A 268 10.79 -9.89 -7.98
C ILE A 268 10.52 -10.03 -9.49
N ALA A 269 10.71 -8.95 -10.26
CA ALA A 269 10.58 -9.00 -11.72
C ALA A 269 11.51 -10.03 -12.35
N LEU A 270 12.78 -10.07 -11.90
CA LEU A 270 13.77 -11.04 -12.35
C LEU A 270 13.35 -12.47 -11.99
N SER A 271 12.88 -12.70 -10.76
CA SER A 271 12.39 -13.99 -10.32
C SER A 271 11.21 -14.46 -11.16
N LEU A 272 10.21 -13.61 -11.36
CA LEU A 272 9.04 -13.93 -12.17
C LEU A 272 9.40 -14.19 -13.64
N LYS A 273 10.34 -13.41 -14.20
CA LYS A 273 10.85 -13.62 -15.56
C LYS A 273 11.53 -14.99 -15.71
N LYS A 274 12.46 -15.33 -14.80
CA LYS A 274 13.19 -16.63 -14.81
C LYS A 274 12.23 -17.84 -14.75
N LYS A 275 11.15 -17.70 -14.01
CA LYS A 275 10.11 -18.73 -13.86
C LYS A 275 9.09 -18.74 -15.01
N ASN A 276 9.19 -17.83 -15.98
CA ASN A 276 8.20 -17.58 -17.04
C ASN A 276 6.79 -17.29 -16.50
N LEU A 277 6.73 -16.62 -15.35
CA LEU A 277 5.49 -16.23 -14.70
C LEU A 277 5.11 -14.75 -14.95
N LEU A 278 6.06 -13.91 -15.44
CA LEU A 278 5.77 -12.52 -15.74
C LEU A 278 5.01 -12.38 -17.06
N LYS A 279 3.80 -11.82 -17.00
CA LYS A 279 2.94 -11.63 -18.17
C LYS A 279 3.36 -10.41 -18.99
N ASN A 280 3.33 -10.57 -20.31
CA ASN A 280 3.60 -9.52 -21.31
C ASN A 280 4.99 -8.85 -21.17
N ASN A 281 5.92 -9.40 -20.41
CA ASN A 281 7.23 -8.81 -20.11
C ASN A 281 7.15 -7.36 -19.60
N LYS A 282 6.10 -7.03 -18.84
CA LYS A 282 5.84 -5.70 -18.32
C LYS A 282 5.86 -5.69 -16.79
N VAL A 283 6.44 -4.64 -16.24
CA VAL A 283 6.39 -4.31 -14.82
C VAL A 283 5.74 -2.94 -14.69
N VAL A 284 4.78 -2.77 -13.78
CA VAL A 284 4.15 -1.48 -13.54
C VAL A 284 4.70 -0.87 -12.26
N SER A 285 5.13 0.39 -12.33
CA SER A 285 5.47 1.15 -11.13
C SER A 285 5.05 2.61 -11.26
N THR A 286 5.18 3.38 -10.19
CA THR A 286 4.79 4.79 -10.24
C THR A 286 5.84 5.65 -10.95
N ILE A 287 5.44 6.87 -11.28
CA ILE A 287 6.37 7.90 -11.78
C ILE A 287 7.54 8.16 -10.82
N MET A 288 7.45 7.71 -9.56
CA MET A 288 8.50 7.87 -8.54
C MET A 288 9.60 6.80 -8.62
N ALA A 289 9.38 5.69 -9.37
CA ALA A 289 10.38 4.66 -9.57
C ALA A 289 11.64 5.20 -10.25
N ASN A 290 12.80 4.75 -9.79
CA ASN A 290 14.10 5.25 -10.24
C ASN A 290 14.35 4.94 -11.73
N LEU A 291 15.03 5.83 -12.44
CA LEU A 291 15.39 5.64 -13.84
C LEU A 291 16.33 4.44 -14.03
N SER A 292 17.16 4.14 -13.02
CA SER A 292 18.02 2.95 -13.05
C SER A 292 17.21 1.66 -13.10
N LEU A 293 16.03 1.61 -12.46
CA LEU A 293 15.14 0.46 -12.56
C LEU A 293 14.66 0.25 -14.00
N GLU A 294 14.25 1.34 -14.68
CA GLU A 294 13.83 1.29 -16.08
C GLU A 294 14.95 0.76 -16.98
N ASN A 295 16.15 1.36 -16.87
CA ASN A 295 17.33 0.96 -17.63
C ASN A 295 17.70 -0.52 -17.39
N TYR A 296 17.62 -0.97 -16.12
CA TYR A 296 17.88 -2.36 -15.78
C TYR A 296 16.85 -3.30 -16.39
N LEU A 297 15.57 -2.98 -16.26
CA LEU A 297 14.49 -3.81 -16.84
C LEU A 297 14.61 -3.91 -18.35
N ASP A 298 14.91 -2.81 -19.04
CA ASP A 298 15.17 -2.81 -20.49
C ASP A 298 16.37 -3.71 -20.85
N SER A 299 17.44 -3.71 -20.04
CA SER A 299 18.64 -4.55 -20.26
C SER A 299 18.35 -6.05 -20.15
N ILE A 300 17.23 -6.42 -19.54
CA ILE A 300 16.77 -7.80 -19.41
C ILE A 300 15.47 -8.06 -20.18
N ASP A 301 15.18 -7.31 -21.25
CA ASP A 301 14.00 -7.42 -22.12
C ASP A 301 12.65 -7.34 -21.34
N LEU A 302 12.59 -6.51 -20.31
CA LEU A 302 11.36 -6.17 -19.60
C LEU A 302 11.08 -4.68 -19.79
N LYS A 303 9.80 -4.30 -19.82
CA LYS A 303 9.37 -2.92 -19.98
C LYS A 303 8.78 -2.37 -18.69
N LEU A 304 9.28 -1.24 -18.21
CA LEU A 304 8.64 -0.48 -17.14
C LEU A 304 7.48 0.37 -17.69
N ILE A 305 6.30 0.21 -17.11
CA ILE A 305 5.14 1.06 -17.37
C ILE A 305 4.96 1.96 -16.13
N ARG A 306 4.85 3.27 -16.35
CA ARG A 306 4.74 4.23 -15.26
C ARG A 306 3.31 4.69 -15.05
N ALA A 307 2.78 4.43 -13.86
CA ALA A 307 1.49 4.91 -13.37
C ALA A 307 1.64 6.18 -12.52
N ASN A 308 0.55 6.86 -12.26
CA ASN A 308 0.51 7.91 -11.23
C ASN A 308 0.79 7.33 -9.83
N VAL A 309 1.14 8.22 -8.88
CA VAL A 309 1.38 7.83 -7.48
C VAL A 309 0.07 7.40 -6.82
N GLY A 310 0.07 6.22 -6.26
CA GLY A 310 -1.06 5.58 -5.58
C GLY A 310 -1.29 4.16 -6.10
N ASP A 311 -1.49 3.23 -5.19
CA ASP A 311 -1.62 1.80 -5.48
C ASP A 311 -2.78 1.48 -6.45
N ARG A 312 -3.89 2.21 -6.37
CA ARG A 312 -5.01 2.05 -7.30
C ARG A 312 -4.61 2.34 -8.76
N TYR A 313 -3.76 3.35 -9.01
CA TYR A 313 -3.29 3.66 -10.36
C TYR A 313 -2.32 2.60 -10.87
N VAL A 314 -1.53 2.01 -9.95
CA VAL A 314 -0.68 0.87 -10.30
C VAL A 314 -1.53 -0.33 -10.72
N ILE A 315 -2.59 -0.66 -9.95
CA ILE A 315 -3.51 -1.76 -10.28
C ILE A 315 -4.23 -1.50 -11.61
N GLU A 316 -4.76 -0.30 -11.81
CA GLU A 316 -5.43 0.09 -13.04
C GLU A 316 -4.51 -0.09 -14.25
N GLU A 317 -3.26 0.39 -14.16
CA GLU A 317 -2.29 0.24 -15.24
C GLU A 317 -1.83 -1.21 -15.43
N MET A 318 -1.75 -2.01 -14.36
CA MET A 318 -1.51 -3.46 -14.46
C MET A 318 -2.62 -4.14 -15.28
N LEU A 319 -3.88 -3.83 -14.99
CA LEU A 319 -5.02 -4.39 -15.73
C LEU A 319 -5.02 -3.93 -17.19
N ASN A 320 -4.79 -2.64 -17.45
CA ASN A 320 -4.76 -2.06 -18.79
C ASN A 320 -3.61 -2.61 -19.64
N SER A 321 -2.43 -2.76 -19.06
CA SER A 321 -1.23 -3.26 -19.77
C SER A 321 -1.16 -4.79 -19.86
N GLY A 322 -2.01 -5.48 -19.07
CA GLY A 322 -1.99 -6.93 -18.92
C GLY A 322 -0.78 -7.46 -18.15
N SER A 323 -0.14 -6.61 -17.34
CA SER A 323 0.91 -7.02 -16.41
C SER A 323 0.31 -7.68 -15.17
N ASN A 324 0.96 -8.70 -14.65
CA ASN A 324 0.60 -9.33 -13.38
C ASN A 324 1.50 -8.93 -12.20
N PHE A 325 2.47 -8.03 -12.44
CA PHE A 325 3.36 -7.53 -11.40
C PHE A 325 3.54 -6.03 -11.48
N GLY A 326 3.43 -5.39 -10.33
CA GLY A 326 3.67 -3.96 -10.17
C GLY A 326 3.83 -3.57 -8.71
N GLY A 327 4.10 -2.29 -8.49
CA GLY A 327 4.22 -1.76 -7.13
C GLY A 327 4.86 -0.40 -7.07
N GLU A 328 5.08 0.05 -5.86
CA GLU A 328 5.68 1.34 -5.55
C GLU A 328 7.03 1.16 -4.86
N PRO A 329 8.00 2.06 -5.07
CA PRO A 329 9.27 2.05 -4.32
C PRO A 329 9.09 2.17 -2.79
N SER A 330 7.90 2.53 -2.32
CA SER A 330 7.52 2.53 -0.91
C SER A 330 7.36 1.13 -0.29
N GLY A 331 7.51 0.06 -1.11
CA GLY A 331 7.38 -1.32 -0.67
C GLY A 331 5.96 -1.91 -0.82
N HIS A 332 5.01 -1.16 -1.41
CA HIS A 332 3.71 -1.69 -1.76
C HIS A 332 3.82 -2.47 -3.08
N LEU A 333 3.91 -3.78 -3.00
CA LEU A 333 4.19 -4.68 -4.13
C LEU A 333 3.00 -5.60 -4.39
N ILE A 334 2.56 -5.69 -5.64
CA ILE A 334 1.37 -6.41 -6.07
C ILE A 334 1.78 -7.49 -7.06
N ILE A 335 1.54 -8.75 -6.71
CA ILE A 335 1.72 -9.90 -7.61
C ILE A 335 0.33 -10.48 -7.84
N ASN A 336 -0.32 -10.04 -8.92
CA ASN A 336 -1.76 -10.23 -9.15
C ASN A 336 -2.16 -11.72 -9.30
N ASP A 337 -1.24 -12.60 -9.60
CA ASP A 337 -1.51 -14.04 -9.60
C ASP A 337 -1.68 -14.62 -8.18
N PHE A 338 -1.22 -13.91 -7.15
CA PHE A 338 -1.36 -14.30 -5.75
C PHE A 338 -2.31 -13.37 -4.99
N SER A 339 -2.23 -12.06 -5.16
CA SER A 339 -3.00 -11.08 -4.40
C SER A 339 -3.46 -9.91 -5.26
N THR A 340 -4.71 -9.48 -5.09
CA THR A 340 -5.32 -8.34 -5.81
C THR A 340 -4.90 -6.98 -5.26
N THR A 341 -4.13 -6.95 -4.18
CA THR A 341 -3.58 -5.74 -3.55
C THR A 341 -2.15 -6.01 -3.08
N GLY A 342 -1.43 -5.00 -2.61
CA GLY A 342 -0.12 -5.19 -2.00
C GLY A 342 -0.17 -6.19 -0.85
N ASP A 343 0.77 -7.13 -0.86
CA ASP A 343 0.93 -8.14 0.18
C ASP A 343 2.41 -8.26 0.56
N ALA A 344 2.76 -7.70 1.70
CA ALA A 344 4.15 -7.66 2.15
C ALA A 344 4.68 -9.05 2.51
N ILE A 345 3.83 -9.95 3.01
CA ILE A 345 4.22 -11.34 3.33
C ILE A 345 4.49 -12.11 2.05
N ILE A 346 3.55 -12.11 1.09
CA ILE A 346 3.74 -12.79 -0.20
C ILE A 346 4.96 -12.22 -0.94
N SER A 347 5.11 -10.90 -0.97
CA SER A 347 6.25 -10.26 -1.63
C SER A 347 7.59 -10.65 -0.99
N SER A 348 7.66 -10.73 0.33
CA SER A 348 8.86 -11.20 1.03
C SER A 348 9.18 -12.67 0.74
N LEU A 349 8.15 -13.52 0.64
CA LEU A 349 8.33 -14.93 0.25
C LEU A 349 8.88 -15.07 -1.17
N GLN A 350 8.49 -14.20 -2.11
CA GLN A 350 9.08 -14.22 -3.46
C GLN A 350 10.55 -13.80 -3.46
N VAL A 351 10.93 -12.82 -2.63
CA VAL A 351 12.35 -12.44 -2.45
C VAL A 351 13.15 -13.58 -1.84
N LEU A 352 12.63 -14.25 -0.82
CA LEU A 352 13.29 -15.41 -0.19
C LEU A 352 13.41 -16.59 -1.17
N SER A 353 12.40 -16.83 -2.00
CA SER A 353 12.47 -17.84 -3.06
C SER A 353 13.65 -17.56 -4.02
N LEU A 354 13.82 -16.28 -4.45
CA LEU A 354 14.96 -15.89 -5.27
C LEU A 354 16.31 -16.07 -4.54
N MET A 355 16.35 -15.71 -3.26
CA MET A 355 17.55 -15.88 -2.42
C MET A 355 18.01 -17.35 -2.38
N ILE A 356 17.08 -18.27 -2.20
CA ILE A 356 17.36 -19.71 -2.18
C ILE A 356 17.76 -20.23 -3.59
N GLU A 357 17.03 -19.85 -4.62
CA GLU A 357 17.32 -20.26 -6.01
C GLU A 357 18.70 -19.84 -6.49
N GLU A 358 19.10 -18.62 -6.14
CA GLU A 358 20.41 -18.06 -6.52
C GLU A 358 21.54 -18.48 -5.57
N ASN A 359 21.19 -19.02 -4.41
CA ASN A 359 22.14 -19.28 -3.31
C ASN A 359 23.00 -18.06 -2.98
N LYS A 360 22.33 -16.90 -2.83
CA LYS A 360 22.96 -15.59 -2.58
C LYS A 360 22.34 -14.91 -1.38
N SER A 361 23.16 -14.15 -0.65
CA SER A 361 22.65 -13.24 0.39
C SER A 361 21.86 -12.07 -0.23
N ILE A 362 21.09 -11.37 0.58
CA ILE A 362 20.29 -10.21 0.13
C ILE A 362 21.18 -9.11 -0.44
N SER A 363 22.30 -8.77 0.22
CA SER A 363 23.23 -7.75 -0.28
C SER A 363 23.79 -8.08 -1.67
N ASN A 364 24.05 -9.36 -1.95
CA ASN A 364 24.51 -9.81 -3.25
C ASN A 364 23.39 -9.79 -4.32
N LEU A 365 22.14 -10.01 -3.92
CA LEU A 365 21.00 -9.91 -4.82
C LEU A 365 20.63 -8.47 -5.18
N THR A 366 20.91 -7.50 -4.30
CA THR A 366 20.65 -6.08 -4.57
C THR A 366 21.69 -5.41 -5.45
N ASN A 367 22.82 -6.06 -5.71
CA ASN A 367 23.85 -5.52 -6.61
C ASN A 367 23.50 -5.69 -8.09
N LEU A 368 22.26 -5.28 -8.47
CA LEU A 368 21.76 -5.38 -9.85
C LEU A 368 22.14 -4.16 -10.69
N PHE A 369 22.05 -2.98 -10.11
CA PHE A 369 22.36 -1.70 -10.73
C PHE A 369 22.60 -0.61 -9.69
N PRO A 370 23.42 0.41 -9.97
CA PRO A 370 23.53 1.58 -9.12
C PRO A 370 22.30 2.48 -9.28
N LEU A 371 21.82 3.05 -8.18
CA LEU A 371 20.74 4.02 -8.22
C LEU A 371 21.24 5.38 -8.70
N ILE A 372 20.49 6.01 -9.60
CA ILE A 372 20.67 7.43 -9.93
C ILE A 372 20.21 8.26 -8.73
N SER A 373 20.97 9.31 -8.40
CA SER A 373 20.61 10.20 -7.28
C SER A 373 19.27 10.87 -7.54
N GLN A 374 18.33 10.70 -6.62
CA GLN A 374 16.99 11.26 -6.69
C GLN A 374 16.78 12.22 -5.51
N LYS A 375 16.47 13.49 -5.82
CA LYS A 375 16.22 14.53 -4.82
C LYS A 375 14.80 15.01 -4.90
N HIS A 376 14.19 15.18 -3.74
CA HIS A 376 12.83 15.66 -3.57
C HIS A 376 12.84 17.02 -2.90
N TYR A 377 12.08 17.94 -3.44
CA TYR A 377 11.90 19.29 -2.91
C TYR A 377 10.41 19.58 -2.80
N GLU A 378 10.05 20.28 -1.74
CA GLU A 378 8.70 20.77 -1.52
C GLU A 378 8.76 22.30 -1.45
N HIS A 379 7.96 22.96 -2.27
CA HIS A 379 7.85 24.40 -2.28
C HIS A 379 6.45 24.79 -1.80
N ILE A 380 6.40 25.51 -0.69
CA ILE A 380 5.16 26.07 -0.14
C ILE A 380 4.89 27.37 -0.91
N SER A 381 3.76 27.48 -1.59
CA SER A 381 3.32 28.72 -2.22
C SER A 381 2.74 29.63 -1.13
N ASP A 382 3.48 30.65 -0.71
CA ASP A 382 3.05 31.64 0.28
C ASP A 382 1.90 32.54 -0.21
N ASP A 383 1.68 32.62 -1.51
CA ASP A 383 0.57 33.34 -2.12
C ASP A 383 -0.52 32.39 -2.60
N LYS A 384 -1.77 32.68 -2.24
CA LYS A 384 -3.00 32.06 -2.76
C LYS A 384 -3.17 32.23 -4.30
N LYS A 385 -2.14 32.58 -5.04
CA LYS A 385 -2.15 32.60 -6.50
C LYS A 385 -2.07 31.16 -6.99
N ASP A 386 -3.18 30.71 -7.48
CA ASP A 386 -3.35 29.43 -8.18
C ASP A 386 -2.35 29.39 -9.35
N ILE A 387 -1.19 28.74 -9.13
CA ILE A 387 -0.24 28.48 -10.21
C ILE A 387 -0.99 27.61 -11.22
N SER A 388 -1.22 28.15 -12.41
CA SER A 388 -2.01 27.44 -13.40
C SER A 388 -1.34 26.13 -13.81
N ASN A 389 -2.12 25.11 -14.09
CA ASN A 389 -1.58 23.81 -14.54
C ASN A 389 -0.74 24.00 -15.81
N SER A 390 -1.15 24.90 -16.71
CA SER A 390 -0.40 25.24 -17.94
C SER A 390 0.99 25.80 -17.66
N HIS A 391 1.18 26.57 -16.58
CA HIS A 391 2.49 27.08 -16.20
C HIS A 391 3.41 25.96 -15.69
N LEU A 392 2.89 25.06 -14.86
CA LEU A 392 3.64 23.90 -14.37
C LEU A 392 4.00 22.92 -15.49
N GLU A 393 3.11 22.73 -16.47
CA GLU A 393 3.38 21.92 -17.66
C GLU A 393 4.50 22.51 -18.52
N ASN A 394 4.48 23.82 -18.77
CA ASN A 394 5.54 24.50 -19.51
C ASN A 394 6.89 24.42 -18.79
N LEU A 395 6.91 24.69 -17.48
CA LEU A 395 8.11 24.56 -16.65
C LEU A 395 8.64 23.13 -16.65
N SER A 396 7.74 22.15 -16.51
CA SER A 396 8.11 20.73 -16.56
C SER A 396 8.72 20.35 -17.91
N LYS A 397 8.18 20.90 -19.02
CA LYS A 397 8.73 20.67 -20.37
C LYS A 397 10.11 21.30 -20.52
N GLU A 398 10.28 22.55 -20.12
CA GLU A 398 11.56 23.24 -20.15
C GLU A 398 12.65 22.52 -19.34
N MET A 399 12.30 22.09 -18.11
CA MET A 399 13.26 21.38 -17.26
C MET A 399 13.58 19.97 -17.80
N LYS A 400 12.62 19.31 -18.46
CA LYS A 400 12.87 18.03 -19.16
C LYS A 400 13.81 18.21 -20.36
N GLU A 401 13.66 19.29 -21.14
CA GLU A 401 14.57 19.60 -22.24
C GLU A 401 15.98 19.93 -21.71
N LYS A 402 16.06 20.66 -20.59
CA LYS A 402 17.35 21.01 -19.95
C LYS A 402 18.09 19.80 -19.41
N ILE A 403 17.41 18.85 -18.77
CA ILE A 403 18.05 17.65 -18.22
C ILE A 403 18.39 16.62 -19.31
N GLY A 404 17.65 16.60 -20.41
CA GLY A 404 17.87 15.74 -21.55
C GLY A 404 18.00 14.26 -21.17
N ASN A 405 19.05 13.61 -21.67
CA ASN A 405 19.33 12.19 -21.38
C ASN A 405 20.14 11.99 -20.08
N GLU A 406 20.50 13.07 -19.36
CA GLU A 406 21.27 12.95 -18.11
C GLU A 406 20.41 12.62 -16.88
N GLY A 407 19.09 12.57 -17.06
CA GLY A 407 18.19 12.29 -15.93
C GLY A 407 16.73 12.56 -16.21
N ARG A 408 15.97 12.85 -15.15
CA ARG A 408 14.54 13.06 -15.21
C ARG A 408 14.08 14.11 -14.19
N VAL A 409 13.10 14.91 -14.57
CA VAL A 409 12.45 15.90 -13.69
C VAL A 409 10.95 15.67 -13.67
N ILE A 410 10.35 15.70 -12.47
CA ILE A 410 8.91 15.69 -12.26
C ILE A 410 8.55 16.90 -11.42
N ILE A 411 7.62 17.72 -11.92
CA ILE A 411 7.07 18.88 -11.21
C ILE A 411 5.55 18.69 -11.15
N ARG A 412 4.97 18.67 -9.94
CA ARG A 412 3.53 18.45 -9.77
C ARG A 412 2.98 19.16 -8.54
N LYS A 413 1.70 19.49 -8.55
CA LYS A 413 0.97 19.90 -7.34
C LYS A 413 0.84 18.70 -6.37
N SER A 414 0.87 18.97 -5.07
CA SER A 414 0.43 17.98 -4.07
C SER A 414 -1.08 17.82 -4.18
N GLY A 415 -1.55 16.58 -4.05
CA GLY A 415 -3.00 16.30 -4.07
C GLY A 415 -3.71 16.69 -2.76
N THR A 416 -2.97 16.84 -1.66
CA THR A 416 -3.53 17.01 -0.30
C THR A 416 -3.09 18.29 0.39
N GLU A 417 -2.01 18.92 -0.08
CA GLU A 417 -1.40 20.09 0.55
C GLU A 417 -1.17 21.21 -0.48
N PRO A 418 -1.22 22.49 -0.09
CA PRO A 418 -1.00 23.61 -1.00
C PRO A 418 0.48 23.81 -1.33
N LEU A 419 1.13 22.79 -1.89
CA LEU A 419 2.54 22.84 -2.25
C LEU A 419 2.83 22.16 -3.60
N ILE A 420 3.96 22.56 -4.20
CA ILE A 420 4.49 21.95 -5.40
C ILE A 420 5.61 20.98 -5.00
N ARG A 421 5.53 19.76 -5.51
CA ARG A 421 6.58 18.75 -5.35
C ARG A 421 7.42 18.67 -6.61
N VAL A 422 8.72 18.78 -6.42
CA VAL A 422 9.73 18.66 -7.47
C VAL A 422 10.62 17.46 -7.17
N MET A 423 10.74 16.56 -8.12
CA MET A 423 11.71 15.48 -8.09
C MET A 423 12.71 15.67 -9.21
N ILE A 424 14.00 15.68 -8.87
CA ILE A 424 15.12 15.74 -9.80
C ILE A 424 15.94 14.48 -9.63
N GLU A 425 16.16 13.77 -10.71
CA GLU A 425 16.85 12.50 -10.76
C GLU A 425 18.01 12.60 -11.75
N THR A 426 19.23 12.75 -11.25
CA THR A 426 20.47 12.83 -12.04
C THR A 426 21.69 12.63 -11.13
N ASN A 427 22.76 12.07 -11.68
CA ASN A 427 24.08 12.01 -11.02
C ASN A 427 24.90 13.30 -11.22
N ASN A 428 24.47 14.21 -12.10
CA ASN A 428 25.10 15.50 -12.32
C ASN A 428 24.61 16.53 -11.28
N GLN A 429 25.41 16.74 -10.23
CA GLN A 429 25.05 17.63 -9.12
C GLN A 429 24.85 19.08 -9.56
N ASN A 430 25.66 19.57 -10.53
CA ASN A 430 25.56 20.95 -11.02
C ASN A 430 24.23 21.14 -11.77
N LEU A 431 23.88 20.22 -12.65
CA LEU A 431 22.60 20.21 -13.37
C LEU A 431 21.41 20.12 -12.40
N SER A 432 21.52 19.30 -11.36
CA SER A 432 20.49 19.22 -10.32
C SER A 432 20.25 20.56 -9.63
N ASN A 433 21.33 21.27 -9.27
CA ASN A 433 21.24 22.58 -8.62
C ASN A 433 20.67 23.64 -9.57
N GLU A 434 21.13 23.67 -10.81
CA GLU A 434 20.61 24.61 -11.83
C GLU A 434 19.11 24.44 -12.09
N ILE A 435 18.63 23.19 -12.11
CA ILE A 435 17.19 22.91 -12.27
C ILE A 435 16.43 23.37 -11.03
N LEU A 436 16.96 23.10 -9.83
CA LEU A 436 16.35 23.55 -8.59
C LEU A 436 16.24 25.07 -8.50
N ASP A 437 17.34 25.77 -8.85
CA ASP A 437 17.37 27.24 -8.88
C ASP A 437 16.37 27.81 -9.89
N ALA A 438 16.30 27.23 -11.09
CA ALA A 438 15.34 27.63 -12.11
C ALA A 438 13.89 27.48 -11.64
N VAL A 439 13.56 26.34 -11.00
CA VAL A 439 12.22 26.11 -10.45
C VAL A 439 11.92 27.10 -9.32
N SER A 440 12.86 27.32 -8.41
CA SER A 440 12.71 28.22 -7.26
C SER A 440 12.59 29.68 -7.71
N TYR A 441 13.42 30.12 -8.67
CA TYR A 441 13.44 31.48 -9.17
C TYR A 441 12.17 31.86 -9.96
N THR A 442 11.68 30.94 -10.79
CA THR A 442 10.49 31.17 -11.64
C THR A 442 9.22 31.33 -10.80
N HIS A 443 9.19 30.77 -9.59
CA HIS A 443 8.05 30.88 -8.66
C HIS A 443 8.15 32.01 -7.65
N LEU A 444 9.39 32.45 -7.30
CA LEU A 444 9.63 33.50 -6.32
C LEU A 444 9.63 34.91 -6.91
N THR A 445 9.81 35.06 -8.24
CA THR A 445 9.99 36.36 -8.90
C THR A 445 9.07 36.56 -10.10
N LEU A 446 7.76 36.29 -10.01
CA LEU A 446 6.85 36.86 -10.99
C LEU A 446 6.77 38.37 -10.73
N PRO A 447 7.20 39.24 -11.71
CA PRO A 447 7.12 40.65 -11.52
C PRO A 447 5.65 41.06 -11.37
N THR A 448 5.35 41.75 -10.31
CA THR A 448 4.15 42.60 -10.23
C THR A 448 4.16 43.53 -11.41
N LYS A 449 3.41 43.22 -12.47
CA LYS A 449 3.08 44.22 -13.48
C LYS A 449 2.28 45.31 -12.81
N ALA A 450 2.88 46.51 -12.79
CA ALA A 450 2.25 47.76 -12.43
C ALA A 450 1.06 48.07 -13.34
#